data_2cb79914a0fbe6853bbe38c230feab04
#
_entry.id   2cb79914a0fbe6853bbe38c230feab04
#
_cell.length_a   1.000
_cell.length_b   1.000
_cell.length_c   1.000
_cell.angle_alpha   90.00
_cell.angle_beta   90.00
_cell.angle_gamma   90.00
#
_symmetry.space_group_name_H-M   'P 1'
#
loop_
_entity.id
_entity.type
_entity.pdbx_description
1 polymer ?
#
loop_
_entity_poly.entity_id
_entity_poly.type
_entity_poly.pdbx_seq_one_letter_code
_entity_poly.pdbx_strand_id
1 'polypeptide(L)'
;MKRKLIGTWHAAAFLAFCFVLALTASGVFYNQRGKLAGEFGNMVAANLTSYTQAQKRYLNSSITDAWNTLKGISGLVEQIVPEYTDDSLNEYLDQLNLQNRDYMIEYLSLKELERRLRDQQAAERDWTLFRKIEQGTGVVSDIWDWKKAGNQSVFTVAEPVWKNGKVIGVLQTRLKPLSITE
;
A
#
# COMPACT_ATOMS: atom_id res chain seq x y z
N MET A 1 -57.38 -35.38 -52.94
CA MET A 1 -57.15 -34.97 -51.55
C MET A 1 -55.82 -35.43 -50.92
N LYS A 2 -55.07 -36.42 -51.40
CA LYS A 2 -53.84 -36.96 -50.83
C LYS A 2 -52.58 -36.06 -50.94
N ARG A 3 -52.47 -35.18 -51.95
CA ARG A 3 -51.28 -34.34 -52.16
C ARG A 3 -51.09 -33.18 -51.17
N LYS A 4 -52.16 -32.68 -50.55
CA LYS A 4 -52.03 -31.60 -49.53
C LYS A 4 -51.51 -32.08 -48.19
N LEU A 5 -51.75 -33.35 -47.82
CA LEU A 5 -51.29 -33.91 -46.54
C LEU A 5 -49.75 -34.12 -46.49
N ILE A 6 -49.12 -34.44 -47.61
CA ILE A 6 -47.71 -34.72 -47.70
C ILE A 6 -46.88 -33.42 -47.45
N GLY A 7 -47.36 -32.26 -47.95
CA GLY A 7 -46.68 -31.01 -47.77
C GLY A 7 -46.71 -30.49 -46.29
N THR A 8 -47.78 -30.78 -45.57
CA THR A 8 -47.90 -30.35 -44.13
C THR A 8 -46.98 -31.15 -43.20
N TRP A 9 -46.77 -32.47 -43.52
CA TRP A 9 -45.84 -33.30 -42.73
C TRP A 9 -44.40 -32.88 -42.91
N HIS A 10 -43.95 -32.50 -44.07
CA HIS A 10 -42.61 -32.04 -44.35
C HIS A 10 -42.37 -30.65 -43.67
N ALA A 11 -43.37 -29.77 -43.68
CA ALA A 11 -43.29 -28.49 -43.01
C ALA A 11 -43.23 -28.66 -41.48
N ALA A 12 -44.03 -29.56 -40.91
CA ALA A 12 -43.99 -29.85 -39.47
C ALA A 12 -42.65 -30.48 -39.04
N ALA A 13 -42.11 -31.43 -39.83
CA ALA A 13 -40.80 -32.03 -39.57
C ALA A 13 -39.66 -31.01 -39.66
N PHE A 14 -39.71 -30.10 -40.63
CA PHE A 14 -38.72 -29.01 -40.75
C PHE A 14 -38.78 -28.04 -39.57
N LEU A 15 -39.95 -27.63 -39.13
CA LEU A 15 -40.13 -26.78 -37.96
C LEU A 15 -39.62 -27.44 -36.67
N ALA A 16 -39.94 -28.76 -36.49
CA ALA A 16 -39.42 -29.50 -35.34
C ALA A 16 -37.87 -29.58 -35.36
N PHE A 17 -37.27 -29.80 -36.53
CA PHE A 17 -35.82 -29.80 -36.69
C PHE A 17 -35.19 -28.42 -36.35
N CYS A 18 -35.75 -27.34 -36.87
CA CYS A 18 -35.30 -25.99 -36.56
C CYS A 18 -35.44 -25.68 -35.06
N PHE A 19 -36.49 -26.14 -34.40
CA PHE A 19 -36.68 -25.98 -32.98
C PHE A 19 -35.65 -26.72 -32.13
N VAL A 20 -35.32 -27.97 -32.52
CA VAL A 20 -34.28 -28.75 -31.87
C VAL A 20 -32.90 -28.08 -32.03
N LEU A 21 -32.59 -27.58 -33.24
CA LEU A 21 -31.35 -26.85 -33.49
C LEU A 21 -31.26 -25.58 -32.66
N ALA A 22 -32.34 -24.82 -32.52
CA ALA A 22 -32.38 -23.62 -31.72
C ALA A 22 -32.18 -23.92 -30.23
N LEU A 23 -32.77 -25.00 -29.71
CA LEU A 23 -32.57 -25.42 -28.31
C LEU A 23 -31.14 -25.87 -28.04
N THR A 24 -30.55 -26.66 -28.95
CA THR A 24 -29.16 -27.13 -28.81
C THR A 24 -28.17 -25.95 -28.88
N ALA A 25 -28.36 -25.06 -29.86
CA ALA A 25 -27.53 -23.85 -29.97
C ALA A 25 -27.62 -22.94 -28.72
N SER A 26 -28.83 -22.76 -28.20
CA SER A 26 -29.08 -22.00 -26.97
C SER A 26 -28.40 -22.65 -25.75
N GLY A 27 -28.49 -23.97 -25.62
CA GLY A 27 -27.84 -24.70 -24.54
C GLY A 27 -26.31 -24.61 -24.57
N VAL A 28 -25.72 -24.74 -25.76
CA VAL A 28 -24.28 -24.59 -25.98
C VAL A 28 -23.83 -23.16 -25.65
N PHE A 29 -24.57 -22.17 -26.13
CA PHE A 29 -24.27 -20.75 -25.87
C PHE A 29 -24.35 -20.42 -24.37
N TYR A 30 -25.36 -20.91 -23.67
CA TYR A 30 -25.50 -20.69 -22.23
C TYR A 30 -24.37 -21.35 -21.45
N ASN A 31 -23.98 -22.56 -21.81
CA ASN A 31 -22.87 -23.27 -21.16
C ASN A 31 -21.51 -22.56 -21.40
N GLN A 32 -21.27 -22.10 -22.63
CA GLN A 32 -20.06 -21.34 -22.95
C GLN A 32 -20.00 -20.02 -22.21
N ARG A 33 -21.12 -19.30 -22.07
CA ARG A 33 -21.19 -18.05 -21.32
C ARG A 33 -20.89 -18.25 -19.85
N GLY A 34 -21.38 -19.34 -19.24
CA GLY A 34 -21.06 -19.69 -17.86
C GLY A 34 -19.57 -19.99 -17.63
N LYS A 35 -18.96 -20.74 -18.53
CA LYS A 35 -17.51 -21.03 -18.49
C LYS A 35 -16.66 -19.79 -18.66
N LEU A 36 -16.96 -18.95 -19.65
CA LEU A 36 -16.25 -17.67 -19.88
C LEU A 36 -16.36 -16.72 -18.69
N ALA A 37 -17.55 -16.61 -18.08
CA ALA A 37 -17.72 -15.79 -16.88
C ALA A 37 -16.91 -16.32 -15.69
N GLY A 38 -16.84 -17.64 -15.51
CA GLY A 38 -16.03 -18.28 -14.48
C GLY A 38 -14.52 -18.08 -14.70
N GLU A 39 -14.05 -18.30 -15.95
CA GLU A 39 -12.64 -18.09 -16.31
C GLU A 39 -12.22 -16.62 -16.16
N PHE A 40 -13.06 -15.69 -16.59
CA PHE A 40 -12.83 -14.26 -16.41
C PHE A 40 -12.79 -13.87 -14.93
N GLY A 41 -13.73 -14.37 -14.12
CA GLY A 41 -13.73 -14.16 -12.66
C GLY A 41 -12.45 -14.67 -11.99
N ASN A 42 -12.02 -15.89 -12.36
CA ASN A 42 -10.78 -16.48 -11.84
C ASN A 42 -9.54 -15.69 -12.27
N MET A 43 -9.48 -15.23 -13.52
CA MET A 43 -8.37 -14.42 -14.02
C MET A 43 -8.31 -13.06 -13.31
N VAL A 44 -9.43 -12.40 -13.10
CA VAL A 44 -9.49 -11.14 -12.34
C VAL A 44 -9.05 -11.35 -10.89
N ALA A 45 -9.55 -12.40 -10.23
CA ALA A 45 -9.15 -12.73 -8.87
C ALA A 45 -7.65 -13.04 -8.76
N ALA A 46 -7.09 -13.82 -9.70
CA ALA A 46 -5.67 -14.12 -9.74
C ALA A 46 -4.82 -12.85 -9.97
N ASN A 47 -5.24 -11.98 -10.88
CA ASN A 47 -4.57 -10.71 -11.14
C ASN A 47 -4.60 -9.77 -9.91
N LEU A 48 -5.75 -9.64 -9.25
CA LEU A 48 -5.88 -8.85 -8.03
C LEU A 48 -5.00 -9.41 -6.91
N THR A 49 -4.96 -10.73 -6.74
CA THR A 49 -4.11 -11.39 -5.75
C THR A 49 -2.63 -11.13 -6.03
N SER A 50 -2.19 -11.32 -7.28
CA SER A 50 -0.81 -11.07 -7.71
C SER A 50 -0.42 -9.60 -7.51
N TYR A 51 -1.31 -8.68 -7.86
CA TYR A 51 -1.11 -7.24 -7.67
C TYR A 51 -0.99 -6.89 -6.19
N THR A 52 -1.89 -7.40 -5.35
CA THR A 52 -1.84 -7.17 -3.88
C THR A 52 -0.57 -7.73 -3.27
N GLN A 53 -0.11 -8.91 -3.71
CA GLN A 53 1.16 -9.49 -3.25
C GLN A 53 2.37 -8.66 -3.69
N ALA A 54 2.37 -8.16 -4.92
CA ALA A 54 3.43 -7.28 -5.43
C ALA A 54 3.50 -5.97 -4.63
N GLN A 55 2.36 -5.35 -4.36
CA GLN A 55 2.23 -4.17 -3.51
C GLN A 55 2.77 -4.43 -2.09
N LYS A 56 2.38 -5.54 -1.48
CA LYS A 56 2.86 -5.93 -0.15
C LYS A 56 4.38 -6.11 -0.12
N ARG A 57 4.96 -6.76 -1.13
CA ARG A 57 6.43 -6.94 -1.23
C ARG A 57 7.14 -5.61 -1.38
N TYR A 58 6.63 -4.73 -2.24
CA TYR A 58 7.18 -3.39 -2.44
C TYR A 58 7.17 -2.58 -1.13
N LEU A 59 6.02 -2.53 -0.43
CA LEU A 59 5.90 -1.81 0.83
C LEU A 59 6.86 -2.37 1.89
N ASN A 60 6.93 -3.69 2.03
CA ASN A 60 7.85 -4.32 2.97
C ASN A 60 9.32 -4.01 2.65
N SER A 61 9.69 -4.06 1.37
CA SER A 61 11.05 -3.68 0.93
C SER A 61 11.32 -2.22 1.26
N SER A 62 10.43 -1.30 0.87
CA SER A 62 10.61 0.13 1.12
C SER A 62 10.70 0.47 2.60
N ILE A 63 9.88 -0.17 3.46
CA ILE A 63 9.96 0.00 4.91
C ILE A 63 11.31 -0.52 5.45
N THR A 64 11.74 -1.69 4.99
CA THR A 64 13.01 -2.30 5.42
C THR A 64 14.20 -1.44 5.00
N ASP A 65 14.21 -0.95 3.77
CA ASP A 65 15.27 -0.09 3.22
C ASP A 65 15.32 1.24 3.98
N ALA A 66 14.17 1.87 4.21
CA ALA A 66 14.08 3.09 5.02
C ALA A 66 14.59 2.86 6.45
N TRP A 67 14.21 1.73 7.05
CA TRP A 67 14.66 1.40 8.40
C TRP A 67 16.17 1.18 8.49
N ASN A 68 16.74 0.44 7.55
CA ASN A 68 18.18 0.21 7.48
C ASN A 68 18.93 1.54 7.27
N THR A 69 18.39 2.43 6.44
CA THR A 69 18.94 3.77 6.24
C THR A 69 18.92 4.59 7.54
N LEU A 70 17.78 4.62 8.23
CA LEU A 70 17.66 5.34 9.51
C LEU A 70 18.60 4.78 10.58
N LYS A 71 18.74 3.46 10.68
CA LYS A 71 19.69 2.81 11.58
C LYS A 71 21.15 3.19 11.28
N GLY A 72 21.51 3.19 9.99
CA GLY A 72 22.84 3.62 9.58
C GLY A 72 23.15 5.06 9.98
N ILE A 73 22.18 5.96 9.77
CA ILE A 73 22.30 7.38 10.13
C ILE A 73 22.23 7.59 11.64
N SER A 74 21.40 6.83 12.37
CA SER A 74 21.28 6.93 13.83
C SER A 74 22.63 6.76 14.53
N GLY A 75 23.43 5.78 14.10
CA GLY A 75 24.76 5.57 14.62
C GLY A 75 25.73 6.73 14.35
N LEU A 76 25.59 7.41 13.21
CA LEU A 76 26.38 8.63 12.91
C LEU A 76 25.90 9.80 13.75
N VAL A 77 24.59 9.99 13.86
CA VAL A 77 23.98 11.06 14.65
C VAL A 77 24.33 10.94 16.14
N GLU A 78 24.38 9.73 16.67
CA GLU A 78 24.81 9.46 18.04
C GLU A 78 26.22 10.01 18.34
N GLN A 79 27.10 9.99 17.34
CA GLN A 79 28.47 10.53 17.47
C GLN A 79 28.52 12.05 17.31
N ILE A 80 27.63 12.63 16.51
CA ILE A 80 27.64 14.06 16.13
C ILE A 80 26.84 14.93 17.12
N VAL A 81 25.70 14.45 17.62
CA VAL A 81 24.77 15.19 18.50
C VAL A 81 25.40 15.84 19.74
N PRO A 82 26.57 15.41 20.33
CA PRO A 82 27.20 16.15 21.42
C PRO A 82 27.51 17.60 21.09
N GLU A 83 27.73 17.91 19.83
CA GLU A 83 28.28 19.19 19.38
C GLU A 83 27.27 20.05 18.60
N TYR A 84 26.11 19.50 18.26
CA TYR A 84 25.13 20.15 17.39
C TYR A 84 23.80 20.41 18.08
N THR A 85 23.17 21.53 17.74
CA THR A 85 21.76 21.80 18.05
C THR A 85 20.83 21.03 17.14
N ASP A 86 19.56 20.86 17.54
CA ASP A 86 18.54 20.20 16.70
C ASP A 86 18.44 20.85 15.30
N ASP A 87 18.60 22.18 15.22
CA ASP A 87 18.54 22.92 13.95
C ASP A 87 19.74 22.60 13.04
N SER A 88 20.97 22.60 13.58
CA SER A 88 22.16 22.30 12.78
C SER A 88 22.22 20.84 12.33
N LEU A 89 21.66 19.94 13.12
CA LEU A 89 21.51 18.54 12.72
C LEU A 89 20.52 18.38 11.56
N ASN A 90 19.39 19.08 11.64
CA ASN A 90 18.40 19.06 10.56
C ASN A 90 18.95 19.70 9.28
N GLU A 91 19.75 20.76 9.36
CA GLU A 91 20.44 21.33 8.20
C GLU A 91 21.40 20.32 7.54
N TYR A 92 22.14 19.54 8.34
CA TYR A 92 22.96 18.44 7.80
C TYR A 92 22.12 17.35 7.14
N LEU A 93 21.00 16.96 7.76
CA LEU A 93 20.09 15.98 7.19
C LEU A 93 19.42 16.49 5.91
N ASP A 94 19.14 17.79 5.82
CA ASP A 94 18.61 18.40 4.59
C ASP A 94 19.59 18.29 3.43
N GLN A 95 20.89 18.43 3.68
CA GLN A 95 21.90 18.19 2.63
C GLN A 95 21.94 16.71 2.19
N LEU A 96 21.77 15.76 3.12
CA LEU A 96 21.66 14.35 2.79
C LEU A 96 20.36 14.08 1.99
N ASN A 97 19.27 14.74 2.35
CA ASN A 97 17.98 14.63 1.66
C ASN A 97 18.03 15.16 0.21
N LEU A 98 18.86 16.16 -0.07
CA LEU A 98 19.08 16.64 -1.44
C LEU A 98 19.74 15.59 -2.35
N GLN A 99 20.55 14.72 -1.77
CA GLN A 99 21.21 13.63 -2.48
C GLN A 99 20.32 12.39 -2.61
N ASN A 100 19.38 12.22 -1.68
CA ASN A 100 18.51 11.06 -1.61
C ASN A 100 17.06 11.46 -1.95
N ARG A 101 16.62 11.19 -3.17
CA ARG A 101 15.29 11.57 -3.65
C ARG A 101 14.14 10.73 -3.08
N ASP A 102 14.46 9.56 -2.51
CA ASP A 102 13.46 8.58 -2.11
C ASP A 102 12.96 8.78 -0.67
N TYR A 103 13.80 9.42 0.18
CA TYR A 103 13.49 9.58 1.60
C TYR A 103 13.78 11.00 2.06
N MET A 104 12.83 11.62 2.75
CA MET A 104 13.06 12.83 3.54
C MET A 104 13.27 12.42 5.00
N ILE A 105 14.49 12.54 5.47
CA ILE A 105 14.88 12.20 6.85
C ILE A 105 14.87 13.46 7.68
N GLU A 106 14.21 13.40 8.84
CA GLU A 106 14.09 14.49 9.83
C GLU A 106 14.52 13.94 11.19
N TYR A 107 15.26 14.74 11.94
CA TYR A 107 15.51 14.47 13.35
C TYR A 107 14.57 15.30 14.22
N LEU A 108 14.03 14.67 15.25
CA LEU A 108 13.24 15.34 16.29
C LEU A 108 13.76 14.93 17.65
N SER A 109 14.03 15.89 18.52
CA SER A 109 14.25 15.58 19.94
C SER A 109 12.96 15.00 20.54
N LEU A 110 13.07 14.17 21.59
CA LEU A 110 11.88 13.63 22.27
C LEU A 110 10.94 14.73 22.74
N LYS A 111 11.49 15.85 23.23
CA LYS A 111 10.71 17.00 23.67
C LYS A 111 9.90 17.63 22.53
N GLU A 112 10.52 17.78 21.36
CA GLU A 112 9.85 18.33 20.18
C GLU A 112 8.78 17.37 19.65
N LEU A 113 9.07 16.07 19.63
CA LEU A 113 8.09 15.04 19.24
C LEU A 113 6.87 15.07 20.17
N GLU A 114 7.09 15.10 21.47
CA GLU A 114 6.03 15.21 22.48
C GLU A 114 5.20 16.49 22.30
N ARG A 115 5.85 17.63 22.08
CA ARG A 115 5.17 18.90 21.80
C ARG A 115 4.28 18.80 20.57
N ARG A 116 4.78 18.25 19.47
CA ARG A 116 3.99 18.06 18.23
C ARG A 116 2.77 17.17 18.47
N LEU A 117 2.90 16.09 19.23
CA LEU A 117 1.77 15.22 19.56
C LEU A 117 0.69 15.96 20.37
N ARG A 118 1.10 16.80 21.34
CA ARG A 118 0.18 17.62 22.14
C ARG A 118 -0.53 18.67 21.28
N ASP A 119 0.22 19.41 20.47
CA ASP A 119 -0.31 20.48 19.60
C ASP A 119 -1.30 19.95 18.57
N GLN A 120 -1.10 18.71 18.11
CA GLN A 120 -1.98 18.04 17.14
C GLN A 120 -3.14 17.28 17.76
N GLN A 121 -3.27 17.30 19.10
CA GLN A 121 -4.26 16.49 19.83
C GLN A 121 -4.22 15.02 19.39
N ALA A 122 -3.00 14.46 19.36
CA ALA A 122 -2.70 13.13 18.85
C ALA A 122 -3.56 12.05 19.54
N ALA A 123 -3.95 11.03 18.78
CA ALA A 123 -4.74 9.91 19.28
C ALA A 123 -3.91 9.05 20.25
N GLU A 124 -4.57 8.28 21.11
CA GLU A 124 -3.90 7.36 22.07
C GLU A 124 -2.92 6.39 21.38
N ARG A 125 -3.23 6.01 20.15
CA ARG A 125 -2.34 5.20 19.32
C ARG A 125 -0.98 5.86 19.10
N ASP A 126 -0.95 7.16 18.85
CA ASP A 126 0.27 7.93 18.58
C ASP A 126 1.12 8.08 19.84
N TRP A 127 0.46 8.26 20.99
CA TRP A 127 1.11 8.21 22.30
C TRP A 127 1.70 6.83 22.63
N THR A 128 1.06 5.77 22.15
CA THR A 128 1.60 4.40 22.29
C THR A 128 2.87 4.22 21.45
N LEU A 129 2.92 4.78 20.24
CA LEU A 129 4.13 4.78 19.41
C LEU A 129 5.25 5.62 20.05
N PHE A 130 4.93 6.80 20.58
CA PHE A 130 5.87 7.64 21.32
C PHE A 130 6.52 6.89 22.49
N ARG A 131 5.72 6.20 23.30
CA ARG A 131 6.23 5.39 24.43
C ARG A 131 7.17 4.28 23.97
N LYS A 132 6.91 3.65 22.82
CA LYS A 132 7.83 2.66 22.24
C LYS A 132 9.16 3.27 21.83
N ILE A 133 9.13 4.47 21.23
CA ILE A 133 10.34 5.21 20.86
C ILE A 133 11.14 5.56 22.12
N GLU A 134 10.52 6.07 23.18
CA GLU A 134 11.19 6.34 24.47
C GLU A 134 11.85 5.10 25.07
N GLN A 135 11.26 3.92 24.85
CA GLN A 135 11.81 2.63 25.27
C GLN A 135 12.90 2.10 24.31
N GLY A 136 13.25 2.87 23.28
CA GLY A 136 14.29 2.51 22.33
C GLY A 136 13.85 1.53 21.25
N THR A 137 12.56 1.43 20.99
CA THR A 137 12.02 0.58 19.94
C THR A 137 11.64 1.41 18.72
N GLY A 138 12.21 1.09 17.57
CA GLY A 138 11.79 1.70 16.30
C GLY A 138 10.35 1.34 15.97
N VAL A 139 9.66 2.24 15.29
CA VAL A 139 8.24 2.09 14.99
C VAL A 139 7.91 2.43 13.54
N VAL A 140 6.84 1.81 13.05
CA VAL A 140 6.21 2.18 11.78
C VAL A 140 4.80 2.63 12.11
N SER A 141 4.45 3.87 11.73
CA SER A 141 3.10 4.37 11.89
C SER A 141 2.22 3.90 10.75
N ASP A 142 0.94 3.84 11.00
CA ASP A 142 -0.06 3.65 9.96
C ASP A 142 -0.04 4.80 8.95
N ILE A 143 -0.77 4.61 7.85
CA ILE A 143 -0.97 5.64 6.84
C ILE A 143 -1.63 6.85 7.49
N TRP A 144 -0.95 7.99 7.46
CA TRP A 144 -1.48 9.25 7.97
C TRP A 144 -1.95 10.10 6.79
N ASP A 145 -3.19 10.56 6.89
CA ASP A 145 -3.69 11.62 6.01
C ASP A 145 -3.01 12.93 6.40
N TRP A 146 -2.00 13.33 5.66
CA TRP A 146 -1.33 14.58 5.94
C TRP A 146 -1.96 15.71 5.15
N LYS A 147 -2.80 16.49 5.80
CA LYS A 147 -3.46 17.67 5.24
C LYS A 147 -2.51 18.71 4.61
N LYS A 148 -1.25 18.78 5.07
CA LYS A 148 -0.21 19.66 4.50
C LYS A 148 0.42 19.13 3.21
N ALA A 149 0.33 17.85 2.92
CA ALA A 149 0.90 17.21 1.74
C ALA A 149 -0.13 16.94 0.63
N GLY A 150 -1.23 17.67 0.62
CA GLY A 150 -2.26 17.54 -0.43
C GLY A 150 -3.04 16.22 -0.37
N ASN A 151 -3.42 15.77 0.84
CA ASN A 151 -4.16 14.50 1.07
C ASN A 151 -3.42 13.22 0.62
N GLN A 152 -2.10 13.23 0.57
CA GLN A 152 -1.34 12.01 0.29
C GLN A 152 -1.19 11.19 1.57
N SER A 153 -1.64 9.94 1.53
CA SER A 153 -1.37 8.95 2.58
C SER A 153 0.13 8.65 2.65
N VAL A 154 0.71 8.65 3.84
CA VAL A 154 2.14 8.38 4.05
C VAL A 154 2.33 7.44 5.23
N PHE A 155 3.33 6.56 5.13
CA PHE A 155 3.84 5.83 6.29
C PHE A 155 5.00 6.61 6.89
N THR A 156 5.08 6.61 8.21
CA THR A 156 6.25 7.12 8.92
C THR A 156 7.01 5.95 9.49
N VAL A 157 8.29 5.84 9.15
CA VAL A 157 9.25 4.94 9.79
C VAL A 157 10.09 5.79 10.72
N ALA A 158 10.22 5.37 11.96
CA ALA A 158 10.94 6.12 12.99
C ALA A 158 11.90 5.20 13.76
N GLU A 159 13.14 5.63 13.92
CA GLU A 159 14.20 4.94 14.64
C GLU A 159 14.71 5.81 15.78
N PRO A 160 14.78 5.32 17.03
CA PRO A 160 15.30 6.08 18.15
C PRO A 160 16.79 6.36 17.99
N VAL A 161 17.20 7.55 18.45
CA VAL A 161 18.60 7.97 18.53
C VAL A 161 19.05 7.90 19.96
N TRP A 162 20.15 7.20 20.21
CA TRP A 162 20.69 6.96 21.52
C TRP A 162 21.87 7.86 21.82
N LYS A 163 22.04 8.24 23.08
CA LYS A 163 23.23 8.89 23.61
C LYS A 163 23.42 8.49 25.06
N ASN A 164 24.60 7.98 25.39
CA ASN A 164 24.94 7.57 26.76
C ASN A 164 23.89 6.61 27.37
N GLY A 165 23.35 5.68 26.59
CA GLY A 165 22.36 4.70 27.02
C GLY A 165 20.94 5.26 27.22
N LYS A 166 20.68 6.48 26.77
CA LYS A 166 19.34 7.10 26.81
C LYS A 166 18.90 7.49 25.41
N VAL A 167 17.63 7.33 25.13
CA VAL A 167 17.02 7.87 23.91
C VAL A 167 16.91 9.37 24.03
N ILE A 168 17.48 10.11 23.09
CA ILE A 168 17.49 11.59 23.07
C ILE A 168 16.55 12.17 22.02
N GLY A 169 16.20 11.39 21.02
CA GLY A 169 15.34 11.81 19.92
C GLY A 169 15.01 10.67 19.00
N VAL A 170 14.53 10.99 17.84
CA VAL A 170 14.12 10.07 16.81
C VAL A 170 14.52 10.58 15.43
N LEU A 171 15.03 9.69 14.60
CA LEU A 171 15.11 9.90 13.16
C LEU A 171 13.85 9.34 12.54
N GLN A 172 13.20 10.10 11.69
CA GLN A 172 12.00 9.65 10.99
C GLN A 172 12.08 9.95 9.51
N THR A 173 11.45 9.10 8.73
CA THR A 173 11.22 9.32 7.30
C THR A 173 9.79 8.97 6.92
N ARG A 174 9.32 9.55 5.83
CA ARG A 174 7.96 9.35 5.32
C ARG A 174 8.02 8.66 3.98
N LEU A 175 7.30 7.56 3.89
CA LEU A 175 7.16 6.78 2.68
C LEU A 175 5.79 7.00 2.07
N LYS A 176 5.74 7.25 0.78
CA LYS A 176 4.49 7.29 0.04
C LYS A 176 4.15 5.86 -0.40
N PRO A 177 2.94 5.35 -0.14
CA PRO A 177 2.49 4.14 -0.81
C PRO A 177 2.50 4.42 -2.31
N LEU A 178 2.77 3.39 -3.12
CA LEU A 178 2.62 3.50 -4.56
C LEU A 178 1.22 4.02 -4.87
N SER A 179 1.14 5.23 -5.41
CA SER A 179 -0.10 5.68 -6.03
C SER A 179 -0.36 4.75 -7.21
N ILE A 180 -1.54 4.14 -7.23
CA ILE A 180 -2.06 3.50 -8.42
C ILE A 180 -2.21 4.67 -9.41
N THR A 181 -1.25 4.82 -10.31
CA THR A 181 -1.44 5.69 -11.47
C THR A 181 -2.46 5.00 -12.34
N GLU A 182 -3.65 5.60 -12.42
CA GLU A 182 -4.69 5.29 -13.40
C GLU A 182 -4.15 5.43 -14.83
#